data_fee328b3734c6d808cfdccaca08a0fc8
#
_entry.id   fee328b3734c6d808cfdccaca08a0fc8
#
_cell.length_a   1.000
_cell.length_b   1.000
_cell.length_c   1.000
_cell.angle_alpha   90.00
_cell.angle_beta   90.00
_cell.angle_gamma   90.00
#
_symmetry.space_group_name_H-M   'P 1'
#
loop_
_entity.id
_entity.type
_entity.pdbx_description
1 polymer ?
#
loop_
_entity_poly.entity_id
_entity_poly.type
_entity_poly.pdbx_seq_one_letter_code
_entity_poly.pdbx_strand_id
1 'polypeptide(L)'
;MEGERVRLDSGTEKGGSSGAAEERMPIVALAGAPNVGKSTVFNALTGLRQHTGNWPGKTVVRAEGIVGRGPREYLLVDTPGTYSLLACSSDEEAARDFICFGDADAVIVVCSATNLERDLNLALQVMETTGNVVVCVNLMDEARRKGIRIDCPLLEKRLGVPVVPASAAKGEGLDVLADTVQRMAWSGERRPPLRLPYGEHVEPWLARLEMLAGRLPWRGLSPRWAAVKLLEGDEGTLRLLEQYAGTGLREEKEVQEILREAAAAEAGSSGSSFGDRVAAVFVEQAERLCRGAVSYTHLRAHETEADL
;
A
#
# COMPACT_ATOMS: atom_id res chain seq x y z
N MET A 1 -11.19 -27.78 14.98
CA MET A 1 -11.02 -26.55 15.79
C MET A 1 -11.37 -25.40 14.86
N GLU A 2 -12.50 -24.77 15.11
CA GLU A 2 -13.06 -23.72 14.29
C GLU A 2 -12.20 -22.46 14.39
N GLY A 3 -11.77 -21.94 13.25
CA GLY A 3 -11.03 -20.69 13.15
C GLY A 3 -11.93 -19.49 13.44
N GLU A 4 -11.68 -18.85 14.53
CA GLU A 4 -12.36 -17.66 15.01
C GLU A 4 -12.13 -16.50 14.03
N ARG A 5 -13.19 -16.19 13.28
CA ARG A 5 -13.24 -15.01 12.42
C ARG A 5 -13.17 -13.77 13.31
N VAL A 6 -12.17 -12.92 13.10
CA VAL A 6 -12.10 -11.60 13.72
C VAL A 6 -13.28 -10.77 13.19
N ARG A 7 -14.43 -10.85 13.88
CA ARG A 7 -15.53 -9.90 13.74
C ARG A 7 -15.23 -8.73 14.68
N LEU A 8 -15.17 -7.53 14.13
CA LEU A 8 -15.25 -6.31 14.92
C LEU A 8 -16.68 -6.22 15.47
N ASP A 9 -16.84 -6.60 16.73
CA ASP A 9 -18.10 -6.51 17.47
C ASP A 9 -18.34 -5.05 17.86
N SER A 10 -19.19 -4.35 17.09
CA SER A 10 -19.76 -3.09 17.53
C SER A 10 -21.11 -3.39 18.21
N GLY A 11 -21.05 -3.64 19.51
CA GLY A 11 -22.24 -3.76 20.34
C GLY A 11 -22.97 -2.44 20.46
N THR A 12 -24.13 -2.33 19.83
CA THR A 12 -25.26 -1.53 20.32
C THR A 12 -26.55 -2.10 19.73
N GLU A 13 -27.29 -2.86 20.56
CA GLU A 13 -28.70 -3.12 20.31
C GLU A 13 -29.52 -1.84 20.52
N LYS A 14 -30.36 -1.49 19.56
CA LYS A 14 -31.81 -1.27 19.78
C LYS A 14 -32.54 -0.75 18.53
N GLY A 15 -33.54 -1.51 18.13
CA GLY A 15 -34.91 -1.04 17.85
C GLY A 15 -35.23 -0.41 16.51
N GLY A 16 -35.70 -1.23 15.56
CA GLY A 16 -36.93 -0.98 14.77
C GLY A 16 -36.92 0.16 13.74
N SER A 17 -36.78 -0.15 12.52
CA SER A 17 -37.70 0.03 11.36
C SER A 17 -36.97 0.21 10.03
N SER A 18 -37.50 -0.49 9.01
CA SER A 18 -37.34 -0.28 7.56
C SER A 18 -35.90 -0.20 6.96
N GLY A 19 -35.47 -1.24 6.37
CA GLY A 19 -34.66 -1.54 5.18
C GLY A 19 -33.88 -0.42 4.48
N ALA A 20 -32.94 0.24 5.16
CA ALA A 20 -31.72 0.73 4.55
C ALA A 20 -30.62 -0.18 5.11
N ALA A 21 -29.89 -0.88 4.26
CA ALA A 21 -28.65 -1.53 4.69
C ALA A 21 -27.83 -0.43 5.37
N GLU A 22 -27.50 -0.58 6.66
CA GLU A 22 -26.57 0.32 7.33
C GLU A 22 -25.28 0.29 6.51
N GLU A 23 -24.99 1.39 5.82
CA GLU A 23 -23.75 1.55 5.08
C GLU A 23 -22.61 1.45 6.09
N ARG A 24 -21.83 0.37 6.01
CA ARG A 24 -20.66 0.15 6.85
C ARG A 24 -19.69 1.33 6.71
N MET A 25 -19.24 1.90 7.82
CA MET A 25 -18.18 2.91 7.81
C MET A 25 -16.95 2.36 7.09
N PRO A 26 -16.44 3.04 6.04
CA PRO A 26 -15.25 2.60 5.32
C PRO A 26 -14.02 2.55 6.22
N ILE A 27 -13.14 1.60 5.95
CA ILE A 27 -11.86 1.42 6.62
C ILE A 27 -10.75 1.90 5.68
N VAL A 28 -9.87 2.76 6.19
CA VAL A 28 -8.73 3.28 5.45
C VAL A 28 -7.44 2.90 6.17
N ALA A 29 -6.53 2.24 5.48
CA ALA A 29 -5.20 1.94 5.99
C ALA A 29 -4.27 3.14 5.80
N LEU A 30 -3.46 3.47 6.81
CA LEU A 30 -2.38 4.44 6.71
C LEU A 30 -1.04 3.71 6.73
N ALA A 31 -0.37 3.65 5.58
CA ALA A 31 0.90 2.98 5.37
C ALA A 31 2.03 3.98 5.14
N GLY A 32 3.27 3.56 5.34
CA GLY A 32 4.45 4.38 5.04
C GLY A 32 5.68 3.89 5.76
N ALA A 33 6.85 4.25 5.25
CA ALA A 33 8.13 3.92 5.85
C ALA A 33 8.31 4.58 7.23
N PRO A 34 9.22 4.09 8.06
CA PRO A 34 9.61 4.80 9.28
C PRO A 34 10.09 6.22 8.97
N ASN A 35 9.73 7.18 9.84
CA ASN A 35 10.14 8.60 9.78
C ASN A 35 9.62 9.42 8.59
N VAL A 36 8.66 8.96 7.81
CA VAL A 36 8.00 9.76 6.77
C VAL A 36 6.97 10.76 7.33
N GLY A 37 6.79 10.78 8.67
CA GLY A 37 5.79 11.59 9.35
C GLY A 37 4.40 10.96 9.40
N LYS A 38 4.30 9.63 9.26
CA LYS A 38 3.05 8.87 9.26
C LYS A 38 2.21 9.15 10.52
N SER A 39 2.78 9.05 11.72
CA SER A 39 2.08 9.35 12.97
C SER A 39 1.65 10.82 13.08
N THR A 40 2.40 11.74 12.49
CA THR A 40 2.00 13.15 12.42
C THR A 40 0.76 13.33 11.54
N VAL A 41 0.73 12.68 10.37
CA VAL A 41 -0.46 12.65 9.49
C VAL A 41 -1.65 12.03 10.21
N PHE A 42 -1.46 10.88 10.86
CA PHE A 42 -2.50 10.19 11.63
C PHE A 42 -3.11 11.12 12.70
N ASN A 43 -2.25 11.69 13.57
CA ASN A 43 -2.68 12.54 14.67
C ASN A 43 -3.40 13.80 14.16
N ALA A 44 -2.92 14.40 13.09
CA ALA A 44 -3.51 15.60 12.52
C ALA A 44 -4.88 15.34 11.86
N LEU A 45 -5.08 14.18 11.25
CA LEU A 45 -6.36 13.79 10.63
C LEU A 45 -7.40 13.37 11.66
N THR A 46 -7.00 12.59 12.68
CA THR A 46 -7.92 12.01 13.67
C THR A 46 -8.19 12.93 14.86
N GLY A 47 -7.26 13.84 15.16
CA GLY A 47 -7.35 14.75 16.33
C GLY A 47 -7.44 13.97 17.65
N LEU A 48 -8.45 14.27 18.46
CA LEU A 48 -8.71 13.58 19.74
C LEU A 48 -9.56 12.30 19.62
N ARG A 49 -9.95 11.91 18.41
CA ARG A 49 -10.84 10.77 18.13
C ARG A 49 -10.04 9.52 17.81
N GLN A 50 -9.18 9.11 18.75
CA GLN A 50 -8.25 7.99 18.58
C GLN A 50 -8.47 6.92 19.65
N HIS A 51 -8.23 5.67 19.25
CA HIS A 51 -8.15 4.52 20.14
C HIS A 51 -6.87 3.75 19.86
N THR A 52 -6.29 3.19 20.92
CA THR A 52 -5.09 2.34 20.81
C THR A 52 -5.40 0.95 21.34
N GLY A 53 -4.88 -0.05 20.68
CA GLY A 53 -4.98 -1.46 21.07
C GLY A 53 -3.77 -2.22 20.54
N ASN A 54 -3.82 -3.53 20.56
CA ASN A 54 -2.78 -4.37 19.94
C ASN A 54 -3.34 -5.03 18.67
N TRP A 55 -2.46 -5.29 17.72
CA TRP A 55 -2.81 -6.12 16.59
C TRP A 55 -3.17 -7.54 17.06
N PRO A 56 -4.22 -8.18 16.52
CA PRO A 56 -4.63 -9.51 16.94
C PRO A 56 -3.47 -10.51 16.88
N GLY A 57 -3.20 -11.17 18.00
CA GLY A 57 -2.14 -12.17 18.11
C GLY A 57 -0.70 -11.64 18.05
N LYS A 58 -0.50 -10.31 18.08
CA LYS A 58 0.82 -9.67 18.06
C LYS A 58 0.96 -8.67 19.20
N THR A 59 2.19 -8.43 19.65
CA THR A 59 2.51 -7.41 20.69
C THR A 59 2.64 -6.00 20.13
N VAL A 60 2.30 -5.81 18.86
CA VAL A 60 2.42 -4.56 18.10
C VAL A 60 1.22 -3.67 18.38
N VAL A 61 1.46 -2.39 18.64
CA VAL A 61 0.41 -1.41 18.92
C VAL A 61 -0.34 -1.07 17.61
N ARG A 62 -1.67 -1.10 17.69
CA ARG A 62 -2.59 -0.63 16.67
C ARG A 62 -3.22 0.68 17.13
N ALA A 63 -3.12 1.72 16.32
CA ALA A 63 -3.84 2.95 16.53
C ALA A 63 -4.91 3.13 15.44
N GLU A 64 -6.10 3.55 15.85
CA GLU A 64 -7.20 3.82 14.95
C GLU A 64 -7.95 5.07 15.38
N GLY A 65 -8.56 5.76 14.43
CA GLY A 65 -9.30 6.99 14.72
C GLY A 65 -10.27 7.33 13.59
N ILE A 66 -11.32 8.08 13.95
CA ILE A 66 -12.35 8.48 13.01
C ILE A 66 -11.97 9.80 12.37
N VAL A 67 -11.99 9.85 11.04
CA VAL A 67 -11.72 11.04 10.23
C VAL A 67 -13.00 11.49 9.53
N GLY A 68 -13.18 12.80 9.42
CA GLY A 68 -14.35 13.44 8.81
C GLY A 68 -15.32 14.03 9.82
N ARG A 69 -16.39 14.64 9.31
CA ARG A 69 -17.48 15.22 10.09
C ARG A 69 -18.81 14.89 9.40
N GLY A 70 -19.77 14.41 10.17
CA GLY A 70 -21.12 14.11 9.67
C GLY A 70 -21.24 12.71 9.03
N PRO A 71 -22.10 12.52 8.03
CA PRO A 71 -22.51 11.18 7.58
C PRO A 71 -21.46 10.41 6.79
N ARG A 72 -20.36 11.04 6.38
CA ARG A 72 -19.30 10.43 5.57
C ARG A 72 -17.97 10.37 6.33
N GLU A 73 -17.99 9.76 7.49
CA GLU A 73 -16.78 9.46 8.24
C GLU A 73 -16.15 8.16 7.77
N TYR A 74 -14.83 8.00 8.02
CA TYR A 74 -14.12 6.73 7.81
C TYR A 74 -13.21 6.43 8.99
N LEU A 75 -12.98 5.15 9.23
CA LEU A 75 -12.04 4.67 10.23
C LEU A 75 -10.63 4.65 9.61
N LEU A 76 -9.72 5.47 10.14
CA LEU A 76 -8.32 5.46 9.77
C LEU A 76 -7.56 4.53 10.71
N VAL A 77 -6.85 3.55 10.15
CA VAL A 77 -6.04 2.58 10.90
C VAL A 77 -4.57 2.81 10.60
N ASP A 78 -3.78 3.17 11.62
CA ASP A 78 -2.34 3.34 11.51
C ASP A 78 -1.65 1.97 11.48
N THR A 79 -0.94 1.65 10.39
CA THR A 79 -0.14 0.43 10.31
C THR A 79 1.27 0.66 10.83
N PRO A 80 1.97 -0.36 11.32
CA PRO A 80 3.39 -0.25 11.61
C PRO A 80 4.19 0.27 10.42
N GLY A 81 5.27 1.00 10.69
CA GLY A 81 6.14 1.52 9.61
C GLY A 81 6.85 0.40 8.88
N THR A 82 6.74 0.37 7.55
CA THR A 82 7.41 -0.62 6.70
C THR A 82 7.95 0.03 5.43
N TYR A 83 9.08 -0.47 4.94
CA TYR A 83 9.65 -0.05 3.65
C TYR A 83 9.12 -0.89 2.48
N SER A 84 8.54 -2.04 2.77
CA SER A 84 8.11 -3.02 1.76
C SER A 84 7.00 -3.90 2.32
N LEU A 85 6.21 -4.51 1.44
CA LEU A 85 5.29 -5.59 1.80
C LEU A 85 5.97 -6.97 1.86
N LEU A 86 7.30 -7.03 1.59
CA LEU A 86 8.14 -8.19 1.85
C LEU A 86 8.55 -8.16 3.32
N ALA A 87 7.72 -8.76 4.19
CA ALA A 87 7.86 -8.65 5.63
C ALA A 87 9.00 -9.53 6.17
N CYS A 88 9.91 -8.90 6.92
CA CYS A 88 11.02 -9.58 7.63
C CYS A 88 10.88 -9.50 9.15
N SER A 89 9.91 -8.74 9.66
CA SER A 89 9.64 -8.55 11.09
C SER A 89 8.16 -8.69 11.41
N SER A 90 7.82 -8.91 12.69
CA SER A 90 6.43 -9.00 13.15
C SER A 90 5.62 -7.73 12.87
N ASP A 91 6.27 -6.57 12.90
CA ASP A 91 5.65 -5.27 12.63
C ASP A 91 5.32 -5.13 11.13
N GLU A 92 6.28 -5.49 10.27
CA GLU A 92 6.07 -5.48 8.82
C GLU A 92 5.03 -6.51 8.38
N GLU A 93 4.99 -7.69 9.01
CA GLU A 93 3.91 -8.66 8.82
C GLU A 93 2.54 -8.08 9.19
N ALA A 94 2.42 -7.35 10.32
CA ALA A 94 1.15 -6.75 10.70
C ALA A 94 0.69 -5.69 9.69
N ALA A 95 1.62 -4.87 9.16
CA ALA A 95 1.32 -3.89 8.12
C ALA A 95 0.87 -4.57 6.83
N ARG A 96 1.64 -5.56 6.33
CA ARG A 96 1.31 -6.33 5.13
C ARG A 96 -0.05 -7.01 5.26
N ASP A 97 -0.27 -7.73 6.37
CA ASP A 97 -1.48 -8.51 6.60
C ASP A 97 -2.72 -7.63 6.59
N PHE A 98 -2.63 -6.44 7.18
CA PHE A 98 -3.75 -5.50 7.17
C PHE A 98 -3.98 -4.85 5.80
N ILE A 99 -2.91 -4.43 5.11
CA ILE A 99 -3.02 -3.80 3.79
C ILE A 99 -3.58 -4.80 2.76
N CYS A 100 -3.11 -6.05 2.79
CA CYS A 100 -3.50 -7.07 1.81
C CYS A 100 -4.82 -7.77 2.16
N PHE A 101 -5.09 -8.03 3.45
CA PHE A 101 -6.17 -8.91 3.89
C PHE A 101 -7.15 -8.27 4.91
N GLY A 102 -6.91 -7.03 5.33
CA GLY A 102 -7.69 -6.35 6.37
C GLY A 102 -8.97 -5.68 5.91
N ASP A 103 -9.46 -5.98 4.71
CA ASP A 103 -10.68 -5.40 4.11
C ASP A 103 -10.68 -3.85 4.08
N ALA A 104 -9.51 -3.22 3.90
CA ALA A 104 -9.42 -1.77 3.73
C ALA A 104 -10.07 -1.34 2.41
N ASP A 105 -10.93 -0.32 2.48
CA ASP A 105 -11.63 0.23 1.31
C ASP A 105 -10.73 1.18 0.51
N ALA A 106 -9.73 1.78 1.19
CA ALA A 106 -8.68 2.59 0.57
C ALA A 106 -7.39 2.54 1.40
N VAL A 107 -6.26 2.89 0.80
CA VAL A 107 -4.96 2.97 1.45
C VAL A 107 -4.34 4.34 1.21
N ILE A 108 -3.92 5.02 2.27
CA ILE A 108 -3.05 6.20 2.19
C ILE A 108 -1.61 5.70 2.32
N VAL A 109 -0.77 5.96 1.34
CA VAL A 109 0.67 5.69 1.45
C VAL A 109 1.41 7.02 1.64
N VAL A 110 1.99 7.19 2.83
CA VAL A 110 2.77 8.38 3.18
C VAL A 110 4.21 8.20 2.70
N CYS A 111 4.63 9.08 1.80
CA CYS A 111 5.99 9.15 1.27
C CYS A 111 6.66 10.45 1.72
N SER A 112 7.94 10.42 2.05
CA SER A 112 8.72 11.61 2.35
C SER A 112 9.13 12.34 1.07
N ALA A 113 8.83 13.63 0.99
CA ALA A 113 9.29 14.48 -0.11
C ALA A 113 10.82 14.53 -0.26
N THR A 114 11.57 14.22 0.82
CA THR A 114 13.05 14.22 0.80
C THR A 114 13.67 12.87 0.40
N ASN A 115 12.86 11.78 0.39
CA ASN A 115 13.30 10.43 0.02
C ASN A 115 12.26 9.74 -0.86
N LEU A 116 11.63 10.49 -1.76
CA LEU A 116 10.43 10.08 -2.48
C LEU A 116 10.64 8.80 -3.29
N GLU A 117 11.75 8.69 -4.00
CA GLU A 117 12.07 7.51 -4.83
C GLU A 117 12.09 6.22 -4.02
N ARG A 118 12.73 6.22 -2.84
CA ARG A 118 12.75 5.07 -1.96
C ARG A 118 11.35 4.72 -1.43
N ASP A 119 10.59 5.73 -1.01
CA ASP A 119 9.30 5.53 -0.37
C ASP A 119 8.20 5.14 -1.39
N LEU A 120 8.39 5.49 -2.67
CA LEU A 120 7.52 5.02 -3.77
C LEU A 120 7.58 3.51 -4.00
N ASN A 121 8.65 2.81 -3.57
CA ASN A 121 8.69 1.35 -3.62
C ASN A 121 7.52 0.73 -2.87
N LEU A 122 7.24 1.19 -1.65
CA LEU A 122 6.08 0.73 -0.89
C LEU A 122 4.76 1.11 -1.58
N ALA A 123 4.66 2.33 -2.09
CA ALA A 123 3.45 2.78 -2.79
C ALA A 123 3.13 1.90 -4.01
N LEU A 124 4.12 1.56 -4.82
CA LEU A 124 3.97 0.67 -5.98
C LEU A 124 3.53 -0.75 -5.56
N GLN A 125 4.12 -1.30 -4.51
CA GLN A 125 3.74 -2.61 -3.98
C GLN A 125 2.27 -2.61 -3.49
N VAL A 126 1.85 -1.57 -2.75
CA VAL A 126 0.46 -1.41 -2.33
C VAL A 126 -0.47 -1.26 -3.54
N MET A 127 -0.07 -0.49 -4.55
CA MET A 127 -0.86 -0.31 -5.77
C MET A 127 -1.04 -1.60 -6.58
N GLU A 128 -0.15 -2.58 -6.47
CA GLU A 128 -0.35 -3.90 -7.07
C GLU A 128 -1.39 -4.74 -6.33
N THR A 129 -1.61 -4.49 -5.04
CA THR A 129 -2.64 -5.21 -4.26
C THR A 129 -4.02 -4.62 -4.50
N THR A 130 -4.12 -3.29 -4.59
CA THR A 130 -5.37 -2.53 -4.75
C THR A 130 -5.17 -1.27 -5.55
N GLY A 131 -6.16 -0.87 -6.36
CA GLY A 131 -6.15 0.42 -7.07
C GLY A 131 -6.69 1.59 -6.23
N ASN A 132 -7.25 1.35 -5.04
CA ASN A 132 -7.80 2.39 -4.18
C ASN A 132 -6.72 2.97 -3.27
N VAL A 133 -5.75 3.68 -3.86
CA VAL A 133 -4.59 4.25 -3.18
C VAL A 133 -4.56 5.76 -3.35
N VAL A 134 -4.20 6.47 -2.28
CA VAL A 134 -3.84 7.89 -2.30
C VAL A 134 -2.39 8.01 -1.81
N VAL A 135 -1.52 8.62 -2.60
CA VAL A 135 -0.14 8.91 -2.20
C VAL A 135 -0.09 10.27 -1.53
N CYS A 136 0.30 10.30 -0.26
CA CYS A 136 0.54 11.52 0.51
C CYS A 136 2.04 11.84 0.49
N VAL A 137 2.45 12.85 -0.27
CA VAL A 137 3.85 13.33 -0.27
C VAL A 137 4.02 14.32 0.86
N ASN A 138 4.45 13.83 2.01
CA ASN A 138 4.62 14.62 3.23
C ASN A 138 6.03 15.23 3.34
N LEU A 139 6.25 16.11 4.32
CA LEU A 139 7.49 16.85 4.54
C LEU A 139 7.85 17.81 3.38
N MET A 140 6.85 18.34 2.69
CA MET A 140 7.05 19.30 1.59
C MET A 140 7.76 20.59 2.04
N ASP A 141 7.58 21.00 3.28
CA ASP A 141 8.30 22.15 3.87
C ASP A 141 9.80 21.85 4.07
N GLU A 142 10.14 20.62 4.42
CA GLU A 142 11.54 20.18 4.50
C GLU A 142 12.18 20.09 3.11
N ALA A 143 11.48 19.54 2.14
CA ALA A 143 11.92 19.47 0.76
C ALA A 143 12.21 20.88 0.20
N ARG A 144 11.31 21.85 0.43
CA ARG A 144 11.52 23.26 0.02
C ARG A 144 12.78 23.86 0.66
N ARG A 145 13.03 23.59 1.95
CA ARG A 145 14.26 24.06 2.64
C ARG A 145 15.53 23.45 2.07
N LYS A 146 15.45 22.20 1.59
CA LYS A 146 16.57 21.49 0.94
C LYS A 146 16.69 21.78 -0.56
N GLY A 147 15.87 22.69 -1.12
CA GLY A 147 15.90 23.00 -2.54
C GLY A 147 15.36 21.88 -3.43
N ILE A 148 14.55 20.96 -2.89
CA ILE A 148 13.90 19.90 -3.63
C ILE A 148 12.52 20.38 -4.09
N ARG A 149 12.25 20.27 -5.39
CA ARG A 149 10.95 20.56 -5.98
C ARG A 149 10.34 19.26 -6.50
N ILE A 150 9.06 19.07 -6.23
CA ILE A 150 8.30 17.88 -6.64
C ILE A 150 7.09 18.33 -7.44
N ASP A 151 6.97 17.81 -8.66
CA ASP A 151 5.80 17.99 -9.52
C ASP A 151 4.77 16.90 -9.20
N CYS A 152 3.93 17.16 -8.19
CA CYS A 152 2.87 16.23 -7.77
C CYS A 152 1.84 15.96 -8.87
N PRO A 153 1.40 16.93 -9.69
CA PRO A 153 0.53 16.68 -10.83
C PRO A 153 1.14 15.71 -11.85
N LEU A 154 2.43 15.82 -12.13
CA LEU A 154 3.13 14.88 -13.02
C LEU A 154 3.22 13.47 -12.41
N LEU A 155 3.48 13.37 -11.11
CA LEU A 155 3.48 12.09 -10.40
C LEU A 155 2.09 11.46 -10.42
N GLU A 156 1.05 12.22 -10.15
CA GLU A 156 -0.35 11.76 -10.21
C GLU A 156 -0.70 11.20 -11.58
N LYS A 157 -0.34 11.93 -12.65
CA LYS A 157 -0.54 11.47 -14.03
C LYS A 157 0.19 10.17 -14.32
N ARG A 158 1.41 9.99 -13.81
CA ARG A 158 2.25 8.79 -14.04
C ARG A 158 1.82 7.59 -13.20
N LEU A 159 1.43 7.83 -11.96
CA LEU A 159 0.95 6.80 -11.04
C LEU A 159 -0.49 6.37 -11.36
N GLY A 160 -1.32 7.27 -11.91
CA GLY A 160 -2.74 7.00 -12.15
C GLY A 160 -3.60 7.01 -10.88
N VAL A 161 -3.04 7.42 -9.73
CA VAL A 161 -3.72 7.57 -8.45
C VAL A 161 -3.49 8.96 -7.89
N PRO A 162 -4.38 9.52 -7.04
CA PRO A 162 -4.22 10.85 -6.46
C PRO A 162 -2.91 10.99 -5.69
N VAL A 163 -2.22 12.12 -5.91
CA VAL A 163 -0.98 12.50 -5.21
C VAL A 163 -1.20 13.83 -4.50
N VAL A 164 -1.23 13.79 -3.18
CA VAL A 164 -1.51 14.95 -2.34
C VAL A 164 -0.23 15.43 -1.63
N PRO A 165 0.27 16.65 -1.95
CA PRO A 165 1.37 17.24 -1.21
C PRO A 165 0.92 17.69 0.18
N ALA A 166 1.72 17.42 1.22
CA ALA A 166 1.43 17.77 2.59
C ALA A 166 2.65 18.23 3.38
N SER A 167 2.40 19.04 4.40
CA SER A 167 3.32 19.37 5.49
C SER A 167 2.53 19.16 6.79
N ALA A 168 2.39 17.90 7.21
CA ALA A 168 1.46 17.53 8.28
C ALA A 168 1.71 18.27 9.60
N ALA A 169 2.97 18.53 9.95
CA ALA A 169 3.32 19.33 11.15
C ALA A 169 2.81 20.77 11.10
N LYS A 170 2.49 21.30 9.90
CA LYS A 170 1.94 22.63 9.69
C LYS A 170 0.44 22.63 9.38
N GLY A 171 -0.18 21.45 9.26
CA GLY A 171 -1.56 21.28 8.83
C GLY A 171 -1.80 21.52 7.34
N GLU A 172 -0.73 21.74 6.53
CA GLU A 172 -0.86 22.00 5.09
C GLU A 172 -1.21 20.72 4.32
N GLY A 173 -2.23 20.78 3.45
CA GLY A 173 -2.64 19.69 2.55
C GLY A 173 -3.50 18.59 3.19
N LEU A 174 -3.75 18.63 4.51
CA LEU A 174 -4.48 17.58 5.22
C LEU A 174 -5.97 17.58 4.89
N ASP A 175 -6.59 18.75 4.69
CA ASP A 175 -8.02 18.84 4.28
C ASP A 175 -8.20 18.20 2.90
N VAL A 176 -7.30 18.51 1.96
CA VAL A 176 -7.31 17.92 0.61
C VAL A 176 -7.11 16.40 0.67
N LEU A 177 -6.22 15.94 1.54
CA LEU A 177 -5.98 14.50 1.77
C LEU A 177 -7.25 13.84 2.31
N ALA A 178 -7.84 14.38 3.38
CA ALA A 178 -9.05 13.85 3.99
C ALA A 178 -10.21 13.76 3.00
N ASP A 179 -10.47 14.83 2.24
CA ASP A 179 -11.54 14.88 1.23
C ASP A 179 -11.30 13.90 0.07
N THR A 180 -10.05 13.74 -0.36
CA THR A 180 -9.70 12.82 -1.45
C THR A 180 -9.91 11.37 -1.03
N VAL A 181 -9.47 11.03 0.17
CA VAL A 181 -9.64 9.68 0.75
C VAL A 181 -11.12 9.39 1.01
N GLN A 182 -11.86 10.34 1.59
CA GLN A 182 -13.29 10.21 1.84
C GLN A 182 -14.05 9.90 0.55
N ARG A 183 -13.81 10.67 -0.51
CA ARG A 183 -14.45 10.43 -1.82
C ARG A 183 -14.11 9.03 -2.36
N MET A 184 -12.87 8.59 -2.24
CA MET A 184 -12.44 7.28 -2.70
C MET A 184 -13.10 6.16 -1.89
N ALA A 185 -13.04 6.22 -0.56
CA ALA A 185 -13.55 5.18 0.32
C ALA A 185 -15.09 5.03 0.24
N TRP A 186 -15.81 6.13 0.02
CA TRP A 186 -17.27 6.14 -0.09
C TRP A 186 -17.80 5.97 -1.52
N SER A 187 -16.94 5.95 -2.54
CA SER A 187 -17.39 5.77 -3.93
C SER A 187 -17.93 4.37 -4.22
N GLY A 188 -17.52 3.38 -3.45
CA GLY A 188 -17.79 1.96 -3.74
C GLY A 188 -17.10 1.46 -5.00
N GLU A 189 -16.38 2.31 -5.71
CA GLU A 189 -15.63 1.94 -6.92
C GLU A 189 -14.32 1.24 -6.54
N ARG A 190 -14.07 0.10 -7.16
CA ARG A 190 -12.79 -0.58 -7.09
C ARG A 190 -11.98 -0.26 -8.34
N ARG A 191 -10.94 0.57 -8.17
CA ARG A 191 -10.01 0.86 -9.24
C ARG A 191 -9.14 -0.35 -9.53
N PRO A 192 -8.77 -0.59 -10.80
CA PRO A 192 -7.89 -1.69 -11.14
C PRO A 192 -6.52 -1.49 -10.48
N PRO A 193 -5.93 -2.56 -9.91
CA PRO A 193 -4.58 -2.52 -9.37
C PRO A 193 -3.54 -2.21 -10.46
N LEU A 194 -2.39 -1.68 -10.03
CA LEU A 194 -1.25 -1.44 -10.91
C LEU A 194 -0.75 -2.77 -11.49
N ARG A 195 -0.39 -2.75 -12.78
CA ARG A 195 0.24 -3.90 -13.45
C ARG A 195 1.66 -3.53 -13.84
N LEU A 196 2.63 -4.07 -13.15
CA LEU A 196 4.04 -3.93 -13.50
C LEU A 196 4.48 -5.06 -14.44
N PRO A 197 5.36 -4.79 -15.44
CA PRO A 197 5.93 -5.83 -16.30
C PRO A 197 7.12 -6.50 -15.60
N TYR A 198 7.06 -7.83 -15.44
CA TYR A 198 8.13 -8.62 -14.80
C TYR A 198 9.07 -9.31 -15.79
N GLY A 199 8.97 -8.97 -17.07
CA GLY A 199 9.78 -9.50 -18.16
C GLY A 199 9.05 -10.51 -19.03
N GLU A 200 9.40 -10.53 -20.32
CA GLU A 200 8.68 -11.30 -21.35
C GLU A 200 8.64 -12.80 -21.08
N HIS A 201 9.67 -13.34 -20.41
CA HIS A 201 9.74 -14.78 -20.10
C HIS A 201 8.92 -15.16 -18.85
N VAL A 202 8.60 -14.21 -17.98
CA VAL A 202 7.82 -14.46 -16.75
C VAL A 202 6.31 -14.24 -17.00
N GLU A 203 5.97 -13.30 -17.86
CA GLU A 203 4.58 -12.92 -18.15
C GLU A 203 3.67 -14.10 -18.57
N PRO A 204 4.13 -15.10 -19.35
CA PRO A 204 3.29 -16.26 -19.68
C PRO A 204 2.88 -17.08 -18.44
N TRP A 205 3.77 -17.29 -17.47
CA TRP A 205 3.43 -17.99 -16.22
C TRP A 205 2.54 -17.16 -15.35
N LEU A 206 2.82 -15.85 -15.23
CA LEU A 206 1.96 -14.92 -14.49
C LEU A 206 0.54 -14.89 -15.05
N ALA A 207 0.36 -14.83 -16.37
CA ALA A 207 -0.96 -14.81 -16.99
C ALA A 207 -1.76 -16.10 -16.70
N ARG A 208 -1.10 -17.26 -16.74
CA ARG A 208 -1.72 -18.56 -16.39
C ARG A 208 -2.12 -18.62 -14.91
N LEU A 209 -1.23 -18.23 -14.01
CA LEU A 209 -1.50 -18.20 -12.57
C LEU A 209 -2.57 -17.16 -12.21
N GLU A 210 -2.54 -15.98 -12.83
CA GLU A 210 -3.56 -14.93 -12.64
C GLU A 210 -4.96 -15.42 -13.05
N MET A 211 -5.05 -16.16 -14.16
CA MET A 211 -6.32 -16.77 -14.61
C MET A 211 -6.84 -17.78 -13.60
N LEU A 212 -5.98 -18.62 -13.02
CA LEU A 212 -6.37 -19.59 -11.99
C LEU A 212 -6.76 -18.87 -10.69
N ALA A 213 -5.95 -17.94 -10.22
CA ALA A 213 -6.26 -17.09 -9.07
C ALA A 213 -7.58 -16.33 -9.27
N GLY A 214 -7.85 -15.82 -10.46
CA GLY A 214 -9.09 -15.09 -10.78
C GLY A 214 -10.39 -15.87 -10.59
N ARG A 215 -10.33 -17.19 -10.44
CA ARG A 215 -11.48 -18.04 -10.12
C ARG A 215 -11.89 -17.95 -8.64
N LEU A 216 -11.04 -17.38 -7.79
CA LEU A 216 -11.26 -17.31 -6.36
C LEU A 216 -11.98 -16.03 -5.93
N PRO A 217 -12.75 -16.04 -4.83
CA PRO A 217 -13.54 -14.90 -4.37
C PRO A 217 -12.69 -13.86 -3.64
N TRP A 218 -11.77 -13.21 -4.33
CA TRP A 218 -10.96 -12.14 -3.76
C TRP A 218 -11.82 -10.92 -3.37
N ARG A 219 -11.77 -10.51 -2.12
CA ARG A 219 -12.48 -9.33 -1.61
C ARG A 219 -11.77 -8.01 -1.92
N GLY A 220 -11.17 -7.89 -3.11
CA GLY A 220 -10.47 -6.69 -3.55
C GLY A 220 -8.98 -6.87 -3.76
N LEU A 221 -8.42 -8.00 -3.37
CA LEU A 221 -7.03 -8.35 -3.64
C LEU A 221 -6.85 -8.68 -5.13
N SER A 222 -5.74 -8.24 -5.70
CA SER A 222 -5.41 -8.49 -7.10
C SER A 222 -5.07 -9.97 -7.36
N PRO A 223 -5.75 -10.66 -8.30
CA PRO A 223 -5.35 -12.01 -8.72
C PRO A 223 -3.93 -12.05 -9.29
N ARG A 224 -3.49 -10.97 -9.95
CA ARG A 224 -2.12 -10.84 -10.46
C ARG A 224 -1.11 -10.78 -9.31
N TRP A 225 -1.39 -10.01 -8.26
CA TRP A 225 -0.52 -9.98 -7.08
C TRP A 225 -0.40 -11.37 -6.44
N ALA A 226 -1.51 -12.11 -6.35
CA ALA A 226 -1.49 -13.49 -5.87
C ALA A 226 -0.61 -14.40 -6.77
N ALA A 227 -0.67 -14.23 -8.10
CA ALA A 227 0.19 -14.94 -9.05
C ALA A 227 1.67 -14.61 -8.86
N VAL A 228 2.02 -13.34 -8.62
CA VAL A 228 3.39 -12.92 -8.30
C VAL A 228 3.87 -13.61 -7.03
N LYS A 229 3.06 -13.63 -5.97
CA LYS A 229 3.41 -14.28 -4.70
C LYS A 229 3.58 -15.80 -4.82
N LEU A 230 2.81 -16.45 -5.67
CA LEU A 230 3.00 -17.88 -5.98
C LEU A 230 4.37 -18.15 -6.63
N LEU A 231 4.82 -17.29 -7.56
CA LEU A 231 6.14 -17.42 -8.19
C LEU A 231 7.28 -17.05 -7.23
N GLU A 232 7.10 -16.09 -6.34
CA GLU A 232 8.09 -15.72 -5.31
C GLU A 232 8.29 -16.84 -4.28
N GLY A 233 7.26 -17.61 -3.98
CA GLY A 233 7.33 -18.74 -3.06
C GLY A 233 7.47 -18.32 -1.58
N ASP A 234 7.08 -17.09 -1.21
CA ASP A 234 7.09 -16.66 0.20
C ASP A 234 6.01 -17.40 1.01
N GLU A 235 6.45 -18.38 1.77
CA GLU A 235 5.61 -19.27 2.57
C GLU A 235 4.70 -18.53 3.56
N GLY A 236 5.17 -17.43 4.13
CA GLY A 236 4.39 -16.62 5.07
C GLY A 236 3.18 -15.98 4.39
N THR A 237 3.41 -15.29 3.27
CA THR A 237 2.36 -14.65 2.48
C THR A 237 1.43 -15.67 1.84
N LEU A 238 1.97 -16.80 1.35
CA LEU A 238 1.17 -17.84 0.70
C LEU A 238 0.18 -18.50 1.66
N ARG A 239 0.56 -18.77 2.91
CA ARG A 239 -0.37 -19.29 3.92
C ARG A 239 -1.52 -18.35 4.20
N LEU A 240 -1.25 -17.04 4.34
CA LEU A 240 -2.29 -16.04 4.54
C LEU A 240 -3.20 -15.89 3.33
N LEU A 241 -2.62 -15.96 2.13
CA LEU A 241 -3.36 -15.91 0.88
C LEU A 241 -4.34 -17.09 0.76
N GLU A 242 -3.91 -18.30 1.12
CA GLU A 242 -4.75 -19.49 1.14
C GLU A 242 -5.86 -19.42 2.21
N GLN A 243 -5.54 -18.91 3.40
CA GLN A 243 -6.54 -18.67 4.45
C GLN A 243 -7.60 -17.65 4.00
N TYR A 244 -7.17 -16.58 3.33
CA TYR A 244 -8.06 -15.54 2.82
C TYR A 244 -8.93 -16.04 1.67
N ALA A 245 -8.37 -16.83 0.76
CA ALA A 245 -9.09 -17.45 -0.34
C ALA A 245 -10.01 -18.61 0.09
N GLY A 246 -9.74 -19.19 1.26
CA GLY A 246 -10.47 -20.36 1.77
C GLY A 246 -10.19 -21.66 1.00
N THR A 247 -9.04 -21.74 0.31
CA THR A 247 -8.65 -22.89 -0.51
C THR A 247 -7.13 -23.04 -0.55
N GLY A 248 -6.64 -24.28 -0.73
CA GLY A 248 -5.24 -24.59 -0.95
C GLY A 248 -4.83 -24.39 -2.41
N LEU A 249 -4.69 -23.14 -2.82
CA LEU A 249 -4.36 -22.77 -4.22
C LEU A 249 -3.09 -23.47 -4.74
N ARG A 250 -2.08 -23.64 -3.87
CA ARG A 250 -0.82 -24.33 -4.22
C ARG A 250 -0.98 -25.84 -4.45
N GLU A 251 -2.05 -26.44 -3.93
CA GLU A 251 -2.30 -27.88 -4.08
C GLU A 251 -2.98 -28.21 -5.43
N GLU A 252 -3.45 -27.20 -6.14
CA GLU A 252 -4.03 -27.38 -7.48
C GLU A 252 -2.95 -27.87 -8.46
N LYS A 253 -3.25 -28.94 -9.19
CA LYS A 253 -2.32 -29.57 -10.12
C LYS A 253 -1.80 -28.62 -11.20
N GLU A 254 -2.69 -27.78 -11.74
CA GLU A 254 -2.36 -26.76 -12.75
C GLU A 254 -1.37 -25.72 -12.19
N VAL A 255 -1.56 -25.28 -10.94
CA VAL A 255 -0.63 -24.34 -10.27
C VAL A 255 0.74 -25.00 -10.08
N GLN A 256 0.79 -26.23 -9.58
CA GLN A 256 2.03 -26.96 -9.38
C GLN A 256 2.80 -27.24 -10.69
N GLU A 257 2.09 -27.47 -11.79
CA GLU A 257 2.71 -27.61 -13.11
C GLU A 257 3.39 -26.31 -13.53
N ILE A 258 2.70 -25.18 -13.43
CA ILE A 258 3.25 -23.88 -13.81
C ILE A 258 4.45 -23.52 -12.94
N LEU A 259 4.38 -23.74 -11.63
CA LEU A 259 5.49 -23.46 -10.71
C LEU A 259 6.71 -24.34 -11.00
N ARG A 260 6.50 -25.61 -11.38
CA ARG A 260 7.60 -26.50 -11.81
C ARG A 260 8.24 -26.06 -13.13
N GLU A 261 7.43 -25.64 -14.11
CA GLU A 261 7.93 -25.09 -15.38
C GLU A 261 8.78 -23.84 -15.13
N ALA A 262 8.29 -22.92 -14.29
CA ALA A 262 9.01 -21.69 -13.95
C ALA A 262 10.32 -21.98 -13.24
N ALA A 263 10.32 -22.87 -12.23
CA ALA A 263 11.51 -23.26 -11.49
C ALA A 263 12.56 -23.95 -12.38
N ALA A 264 12.12 -24.80 -13.32
CA ALA A 264 13.02 -25.46 -14.27
C ALA A 264 13.69 -24.46 -15.24
N ALA A 265 12.95 -23.46 -15.69
CA ALA A 265 13.48 -22.40 -16.54
C ALA A 265 14.48 -21.51 -15.79
N GLU A 266 14.22 -21.22 -14.51
CA GLU A 266 15.14 -20.46 -13.65
C GLU A 266 16.44 -21.23 -13.36
N ALA A 267 16.36 -22.52 -13.09
CA ALA A 267 17.53 -23.36 -12.84
C ALA A 267 18.49 -23.41 -14.02
N GLY A 268 18.01 -23.22 -15.26
CA GLY A 268 18.84 -23.13 -16.47
C GLY A 268 19.43 -21.73 -16.75
N SER A 269 19.06 -20.74 -15.96
CA SER A 269 19.48 -19.33 -16.12
C SER A 269 20.48 -18.97 -15.00
N SER A 270 21.64 -18.45 -15.37
CA SER A 270 22.65 -17.96 -14.41
C SER A 270 22.31 -16.59 -13.81
N GLY A 271 21.02 -16.23 -13.73
CA GLY A 271 20.51 -14.93 -13.31
C GLY A 271 20.08 -14.86 -11.84
N SER A 272 19.63 -13.69 -11.42
CA SER A 272 19.02 -13.42 -10.12
C SER A 272 17.69 -14.18 -9.94
N SER A 273 17.33 -14.47 -8.68
CA SER A 273 16.05 -15.12 -8.36
C SER A 273 14.84 -14.30 -8.86
N PHE A 274 13.66 -14.94 -8.97
CA PHE A 274 12.45 -14.22 -9.34
C PHE A 274 12.15 -13.09 -8.34
N GLY A 275 12.32 -13.33 -7.04
CA GLY A 275 12.14 -12.31 -6.01
C GLY A 275 13.08 -11.11 -6.17
N ASP A 276 14.36 -11.34 -6.52
CA ASP A 276 15.29 -10.24 -6.81
C ASP A 276 14.85 -9.41 -8.02
N ARG A 277 14.32 -10.07 -9.05
CA ARG A 277 13.78 -9.38 -10.24
C ARG A 277 12.55 -8.56 -9.90
N VAL A 278 11.65 -9.10 -9.08
CA VAL A 278 10.47 -8.35 -8.59
C VAL A 278 10.91 -7.10 -7.84
N ALA A 279 11.87 -7.23 -6.92
CA ALA A 279 12.40 -6.08 -6.19
C ALA A 279 13.05 -5.04 -7.14
N ALA A 280 13.82 -5.49 -8.13
CA ALA A 280 14.45 -4.61 -9.12
C ALA A 280 13.42 -3.82 -9.96
N VAL A 281 12.30 -4.45 -10.34
CA VAL A 281 11.23 -3.79 -11.10
C VAL A 281 10.63 -2.63 -10.31
N PHE A 282 10.40 -2.78 -9.01
CA PHE A 282 9.89 -1.68 -8.18
C PHE A 282 10.89 -0.52 -8.09
N VAL A 283 12.17 -0.81 -7.90
CA VAL A 283 13.22 0.22 -7.85
C VAL A 283 13.30 0.97 -9.17
N GLU A 284 13.39 0.27 -10.28
CA GLU A 284 13.45 0.88 -11.63
C GLU A 284 12.20 1.73 -11.93
N GLN A 285 11.04 1.24 -11.53
CA GLN A 285 9.80 1.98 -11.74
C GLN A 285 9.74 3.25 -10.88
N ALA A 286 10.20 3.19 -9.62
CA ALA A 286 10.28 4.36 -8.74
C ALA A 286 11.22 5.42 -9.29
N GLU A 287 12.40 5.02 -9.79
CA GLU A 287 13.33 5.93 -10.49
C GLU A 287 12.67 6.60 -11.71
N ARG A 288 11.99 5.81 -12.55
CA ARG A 288 11.29 6.33 -13.74
C ARG A 288 10.20 7.33 -13.39
N LEU A 289 9.46 7.09 -12.31
CA LEU A 289 8.43 8.01 -11.83
C LEU A 289 9.02 9.33 -11.34
N CYS A 290 10.13 9.27 -10.61
CA CYS A 290 10.82 10.44 -10.07
C CYS A 290 11.57 11.25 -11.14
N ARG A 291 12.00 10.61 -12.23
CA ARG A 291 12.77 11.27 -13.31
C ARG A 291 11.99 12.43 -13.91
N GLY A 292 12.47 13.66 -13.71
CA GLY A 292 11.84 14.90 -14.16
C GLY A 292 10.63 15.35 -13.32
N ALA A 293 10.09 14.53 -12.42
CA ALA A 293 9.10 14.95 -11.43
C ALA A 293 9.77 15.47 -10.14
N VAL A 294 10.98 15.01 -9.84
CA VAL A 294 11.79 15.52 -8.74
C VAL A 294 12.99 16.28 -9.32
N SER A 295 13.19 17.50 -8.86
CA SER A 295 14.33 18.34 -9.28
C SER A 295 15.00 18.96 -8.06
N TYR A 296 16.33 19.03 -8.13
CA TYR A 296 17.18 19.63 -7.10
C TYR A 296 17.64 20.98 -7.60
N THR A 297 17.25 22.06 -6.93
CA THR A 297 17.88 23.36 -7.18
C THR A 297 19.21 23.37 -6.42
N HIS A 298 20.33 23.17 -7.12
CA HIS A 298 21.63 23.42 -6.54
C HIS A 298 21.63 24.88 -6.05
N LEU A 299 21.72 25.08 -4.73
CA LEU A 299 22.23 26.32 -4.19
C LEU A 299 23.65 26.41 -4.76
N ARG A 300 23.86 27.28 -5.76
CA ARG A 300 25.23 27.66 -6.15
C ARG A 300 25.92 28.02 -4.87
N ALA A 301 26.95 27.26 -4.50
CA ALA A 301 27.93 27.72 -3.57
C ALA A 301 28.36 29.10 -4.12
N HIS A 302 28.22 30.14 -3.32
CA HIS A 302 28.86 31.39 -3.62
C HIS A 302 30.35 31.08 -3.76
N GLU A 303 30.84 31.08 -4.99
CA GLU A 303 32.24 31.31 -5.25
C GLU A 303 32.53 32.66 -4.60
N THR A 304 33.11 32.62 -3.43
CA THR A 304 33.78 33.77 -2.84
C THR A 304 34.93 34.09 -3.80
N GLU A 305 34.70 35.04 -4.71
CA GLU A 305 35.77 35.85 -5.23
C GLU A 305 36.40 36.61 -4.05
N ALA A 306 37.43 36.02 -3.50
CA ALA A 306 38.38 36.67 -2.64
C ALA A 306 39.74 36.11 -3.03
N ASP A 307 40.29 36.69 -4.10
CA ASP A 307 41.73 36.82 -4.30
C ASP A 307 41.99 37.71 -5.50
N LEU A 308 42.13 38.98 -5.21
CA LEU A 308 43.05 39.91 -5.87
C LEU A 308 43.59 40.89 -4.83
#